data_b809423b9325c6e48c21200fea012541
#
_entry.id   b809423b9325c6e48c21200fea012541
#
_cell.length_a   1.000
_cell.length_b   1.000
_cell.length_c   1.000
_cell.angle_alpha   90.00
_cell.angle_beta   90.00
_cell.angle_gamma   90.00
#
_symmetry.space_group_name_H-M   'P 1'
#
loop_
_entity.id
_entity.type
_entity.pdbx_description
1 polymer ?
#
loop_
_entity_poly.entity_id
_entity_poly.type
_entity_poly.pdbx_seq_one_letter_code
_entity_poly.pdbx_strand_id
1 'polypeptide(L)'
;MKQFKNLTIQDDFMFAKVMTANLELTKKAIEVITERKVEDIQFHKAQYTTNPYIEAKGTRFDVLLEGDDVRYDIEMQVRKQNDLTQRNTYYTSMLVVDSLRKGMSYKELPHIFVIFICIFDPFDVGKERYIASERLCSEGKDITDEVNYNGGYDKIYLNAGPVKPTHTEGNKDLTNFLEYIRNNVISDELTEEMNNLVENTKVNAEVELEYMTLEEKLNEFKAEGKQEEKVSLVKNMLQKNKYCISEIAELTQLSEEDVEKIVQELKNMTENTK
;
A
#
# COMPACT_ATOMS: atom_id res chain seq x y z
N MET A 1 8.23 -1.81 -16.43
CA MET A 1 8.11 -2.71 -15.26
C MET A 1 9.12 -3.85 -15.40
N LYS A 2 9.30 -4.69 -14.35
CA LYS A 2 10.14 -5.90 -14.42
C LYS A 2 9.44 -6.95 -15.28
N GLN A 3 10.21 -7.83 -15.95
CA GLN A 3 9.62 -9.02 -16.58
C GLN A 3 9.04 -9.93 -15.50
N PHE A 4 7.90 -10.58 -15.77
CA PHE A 4 7.19 -11.45 -14.82
C PHE A 4 8.10 -12.48 -14.13
N LYS A 5 8.95 -13.18 -14.91
CA LYS A 5 9.92 -14.17 -14.40
C LYS A 5 10.97 -13.63 -13.43
N ASN A 6 11.18 -12.29 -13.45
CA ASN A 6 12.14 -11.61 -12.59
C ASN A 6 11.51 -10.98 -11.35
N LEU A 7 10.21 -11.20 -11.14
CA LEU A 7 9.53 -10.73 -9.95
C LEU A 7 10.03 -11.50 -8.71
N THR A 8 10.09 -10.79 -7.61
CA THR A 8 10.45 -11.32 -6.29
C THR A 8 9.35 -11.03 -5.30
N ILE A 9 9.43 -11.56 -4.10
CA ILE A 9 8.48 -11.27 -3.02
C ILE A 9 8.38 -9.77 -2.68
N GLN A 10 9.38 -8.96 -3.04
CA GLN A 10 9.36 -7.51 -2.83
C GLN A 10 8.47 -6.75 -3.84
N ASP A 11 8.08 -7.39 -4.94
CA ASP A 11 7.23 -6.76 -5.95
C ASP A 11 5.75 -6.90 -5.52
N ASP A 12 5.02 -5.79 -5.44
CA ASP A 12 3.64 -5.71 -4.92
C ASP A 12 2.71 -6.81 -5.49
N PHE A 13 2.81 -7.06 -6.81
CA PHE A 13 2.01 -8.08 -7.46
C PHE A 13 2.36 -9.49 -6.95
N MET A 14 3.65 -9.84 -6.87
CA MET A 14 4.10 -11.15 -6.40
C MET A 14 3.77 -11.33 -4.91
N PHE A 15 4.02 -10.31 -4.10
CA PHE A 15 3.66 -10.30 -2.68
C PHE A 15 2.18 -10.59 -2.47
N ALA A 16 1.31 -9.84 -3.15
CA ALA A 16 -0.13 -10.04 -3.05
C ALA A 16 -0.55 -11.45 -3.48
N LYS A 17 0.04 -12.00 -4.56
CA LYS A 17 -0.24 -13.37 -5.01
C LYS A 17 0.19 -14.43 -4.01
N VAL A 18 1.39 -14.34 -3.47
CA VAL A 18 1.93 -15.29 -2.49
C VAL A 18 1.10 -15.25 -1.20
N MET A 19 0.87 -14.05 -0.68
CA MET A 19 0.14 -13.86 0.58
C MET A 19 -1.35 -14.21 0.46
N THR A 20 -1.93 -14.29 -0.72
CA THR A 20 -3.33 -14.71 -0.91
C THR A 20 -3.49 -16.12 -1.44
N ALA A 21 -2.41 -16.79 -1.82
CA ALA A 21 -2.45 -18.16 -2.32
C ALA A 21 -2.75 -19.19 -1.22
N ASN A 22 -2.31 -18.92 0.02
CA ASN A 22 -2.45 -19.83 1.15
C ASN A 22 -2.77 -19.06 2.43
N LEU A 23 -4.00 -19.22 2.94
CA LEU A 23 -4.47 -18.54 4.15
C LEU A 23 -3.64 -18.89 5.38
N GLU A 24 -3.28 -20.18 5.57
CA GLU A 24 -2.53 -20.64 6.73
C GLU A 24 -1.11 -20.05 6.73
N LEU A 25 -0.48 -19.94 5.56
CA LEU A 25 0.80 -19.26 5.42
C LEU A 25 0.69 -17.79 5.86
N THR A 26 -0.35 -17.10 5.43
CA THR A 26 -0.56 -15.69 5.76
C THR A 26 -0.84 -15.49 7.23
N LYS A 27 -1.62 -16.39 7.86
CA LYS A 27 -1.81 -16.41 9.31
C LYS A 27 -0.47 -16.56 10.03
N LYS A 28 0.35 -17.56 9.66
CA LYS A 28 1.70 -17.76 10.24
C LYS A 28 2.56 -16.49 10.12
N ALA A 29 2.55 -15.84 8.95
CA ALA A 29 3.28 -14.59 8.77
C ALA A 29 2.78 -13.47 9.69
N ILE A 30 1.46 -13.29 9.83
CA ILE A 30 0.88 -12.31 10.75
C ILE A 30 1.22 -12.64 12.21
N GLU A 31 1.17 -13.91 12.60
CA GLU A 31 1.56 -14.33 13.96
C GLU A 31 3.02 -13.99 14.27
N VAL A 32 3.92 -14.21 13.32
CA VAL A 32 5.34 -13.83 13.42
C VAL A 32 5.48 -12.31 13.55
N ILE A 33 4.72 -11.54 12.76
CA ILE A 33 4.79 -10.07 12.75
C ILE A 33 4.22 -9.47 14.01
N THR A 34 3.07 -9.95 14.47
CA THR A 34 2.30 -9.36 15.58
C THR A 34 2.61 -9.99 16.94
N GLU A 35 3.24 -11.17 16.96
CA GLU A 35 3.40 -12.03 18.16
C GLU A 35 2.07 -12.39 18.82
N ARG A 36 0.99 -12.39 18.04
CA ARG A 36 -0.35 -12.74 18.48
C ARG A 36 -0.88 -13.90 17.65
N LYS A 37 -1.64 -14.80 18.26
CA LYS A 37 -2.33 -15.84 17.51
C LYS A 37 -3.40 -15.22 16.62
N VAL A 38 -3.48 -15.72 15.40
CA VAL A 38 -4.51 -15.35 14.43
C VAL A 38 -5.54 -16.46 14.41
N GLU A 39 -6.72 -16.15 14.94
CA GLU A 39 -7.84 -17.09 14.99
C GLU A 39 -8.63 -17.07 13.66
N ASP A 40 -9.93 -17.27 13.70
CA ASP A 40 -10.75 -17.46 12.50
C ASP A 40 -10.72 -16.24 11.57
N ILE A 41 -10.24 -16.48 10.34
CA ILE A 41 -10.28 -15.51 9.24
C ILE A 41 -11.40 -15.91 8.29
N GLN A 42 -12.35 -15.01 8.08
CA GLN A 42 -13.51 -15.23 7.20
C GLN A 42 -13.28 -14.70 5.80
N PHE A 43 -12.40 -13.73 5.66
CA PHE A 43 -12.13 -13.07 4.39
C PHE A 43 -10.64 -12.87 4.17
N HIS A 44 -10.18 -13.18 2.94
CA HIS A 44 -8.80 -13.06 2.55
C HIS A 44 -8.73 -12.62 1.08
N LYS A 45 -8.23 -11.41 0.82
CA LYS A 45 -8.26 -10.84 -0.54
C LYS A 45 -7.04 -10.01 -0.85
N ALA A 46 -6.51 -10.18 -2.08
CA ALA A 46 -5.51 -9.29 -2.66
C ALA A 46 -6.15 -8.06 -3.29
N GLN A 47 -5.43 -6.94 -3.26
CA GLN A 47 -5.74 -5.72 -4.00
C GLN A 47 -7.17 -5.22 -3.80
N TYR A 48 -7.63 -5.27 -2.54
CA TYR A 48 -8.95 -4.75 -2.18
C TYR A 48 -8.97 -3.22 -2.25
N THR A 49 -9.95 -2.65 -2.95
CA THR A 49 -10.08 -1.21 -3.10
C THR A 49 -11.32 -0.74 -2.35
N THR A 50 -11.15 0.27 -1.49
CA THR A 50 -12.25 0.99 -0.86
C THR A 50 -12.22 2.46 -1.24
N ASN A 51 -13.41 3.03 -1.45
CA ASN A 51 -13.60 4.44 -1.71
C ASN A 51 -14.90 4.91 -1.01
N PRO A 52 -14.83 5.26 0.28
CA PRO A 52 -16.02 5.57 1.08
C PRO A 52 -16.75 6.82 0.63
N TYR A 53 -16.08 7.73 -0.10
CA TYR A 53 -16.66 8.97 -0.64
C TYR A 53 -16.17 9.21 -2.06
N ILE A 54 -17.05 9.74 -2.94
CA ILE A 54 -16.74 10.02 -4.36
C ILE A 54 -15.53 10.95 -4.52
N GLU A 55 -15.31 11.87 -3.58
CA GLU A 55 -14.21 12.85 -3.61
C GLU A 55 -13.01 12.44 -2.75
N ALA A 56 -13.09 11.31 -2.02
CA ALA A 56 -11.98 10.85 -1.20
C ALA A 56 -10.91 10.18 -2.06
N LYS A 57 -9.66 10.29 -1.62
CA LYS A 57 -8.58 9.50 -2.20
C LYS A 57 -8.84 8.02 -1.93
N GLY A 58 -9.15 7.24 -2.97
CA GLY A 58 -9.33 5.80 -2.86
C GLY A 58 -8.06 5.12 -2.32
N THR A 59 -8.25 4.06 -1.54
CA THR A 59 -7.16 3.24 -1.02
C THR A 59 -7.27 1.83 -1.59
N ARG A 60 -6.16 1.30 -2.08
CA ARG A 60 -6.04 -0.09 -2.48
C ARG A 60 -5.12 -0.77 -1.48
N PHE A 61 -5.65 -1.77 -0.81
CA PHE A 61 -4.93 -2.62 0.13
C PHE A 61 -4.28 -3.77 -0.61
N ASP A 62 -3.00 -4.05 -0.33
CA ASP A 62 -2.28 -5.13 -1.03
C ASP A 62 -2.80 -6.50 -0.59
N VAL A 63 -2.91 -6.73 0.72
CA VAL A 63 -3.46 -7.96 1.30
C VAL A 63 -4.34 -7.62 2.50
N LEU A 64 -5.64 -7.89 2.39
CA LEU A 64 -6.61 -7.66 3.44
C LEU A 64 -7.12 -9.00 3.99
N LEU A 65 -7.10 -9.16 5.32
CA LEU A 65 -7.71 -10.27 6.04
C LEU A 65 -8.73 -9.73 7.04
N GLU A 66 -9.85 -10.42 7.17
CA GLU A 66 -10.92 -10.08 8.11
C GLU A 66 -11.31 -11.31 8.93
N GLY A 67 -11.28 -11.15 10.24
CA GLY A 67 -11.90 -12.04 11.22
C GLY A 67 -13.12 -11.38 11.87
N ASP A 68 -13.72 -12.03 12.87
CA ASP A 68 -14.89 -11.49 13.56
C ASP A 68 -14.59 -10.17 14.27
N ASP A 69 -13.48 -10.13 15.02
CA ASP A 69 -13.11 -8.98 15.87
C ASP A 69 -11.80 -8.32 15.42
N VAL A 70 -11.27 -8.67 14.23
CA VAL A 70 -9.95 -8.19 13.79
C VAL A 70 -9.88 -8.04 12.28
N ARG A 71 -9.15 -7.01 11.83
CA ARG A 71 -8.77 -6.83 10.42
C ARG A 71 -7.27 -6.58 10.31
N TYR A 72 -6.64 -7.19 9.32
CA TYR A 72 -5.23 -7.00 9.00
C TYR A 72 -5.09 -6.49 7.59
N ASP A 73 -4.33 -5.41 7.42
CA ASP A 73 -3.85 -4.92 6.14
C ASP A 73 -2.33 -5.04 6.10
N ILE A 74 -1.81 -5.71 5.08
CA ILE A 74 -0.36 -5.92 4.91
C ILE A 74 0.06 -5.30 3.59
N GLU A 75 0.96 -4.34 3.68
CA GLU A 75 1.41 -3.51 2.58
C GLU A 75 2.92 -3.62 2.35
N MET A 76 3.34 -3.81 1.09
CA MET A 76 4.75 -3.78 0.71
C MET A 76 5.17 -2.35 0.34
N GLN A 77 6.21 -1.83 1.00
CA GLN A 77 6.72 -0.48 0.78
C GLN A 77 8.13 -0.52 0.18
N VAL A 78 8.22 -0.39 -1.14
CA VAL A 78 9.50 -0.50 -1.88
C VAL A 78 10.25 0.83 -2.03
N ARG A 79 9.65 1.94 -1.62
CA ARG A 79 10.26 3.28 -1.71
C ARG A 79 10.08 4.05 -0.42
N LYS A 80 11.17 4.62 0.09
CA LYS A 80 11.11 5.52 1.24
C LYS A 80 10.41 6.81 0.83
N GLN A 81 9.33 7.15 1.52
CA GLN A 81 8.54 8.37 1.32
C GLN A 81 8.45 9.13 2.64
N ASN A 82 8.40 10.46 2.54
CA ASN A 82 8.39 11.33 3.73
C ASN A 82 7.03 11.33 4.46
N ASP A 83 5.99 10.77 3.85
CA ASP A 83 4.62 10.73 4.34
C ASP A 83 4.18 9.32 4.81
N LEU A 84 5.13 8.44 5.08
CA LEU A 84 4.88 7.03 5.42
C LEU A 84 3.92 6.89 6.62
N THR A 85 4.11 7.67 7.67
CA THR A 85 3.25 7.65 8.87
C THR A 85 1.86 8.21 8.59
N GLN A 86 1.76 9.27 7.78
CA GLN A 86 0.47 9.84 7.35
C GLN A 86 -0.29 8.87 6.45
N ARG A 87 0.41 8.19 5.56
CA ARG A 87 -0.19 7.13 4.73
C ARG A 87 -0.75 6.01 5.60
N ASN A 88 0.02 5.47 6.54
CA ASN A 88 -0.47 4.43 7.45
C ASN A 88 -1.69 4.93 8.25
N THR A 89 -1.68 6.18 8.73
CA THR A 89 -2.84 6.79 9.39
C THR A 89 -4.06 6.84 8.46
N TYR A 90 -3.87 7.20 7.20
CA TYR A 90 -4.95 7.23 6.22
C TYR A 90 -5.51 5.83 5.96
N TYR A 91 -4.65 4.83 5.74
CA TYR A 91 -5.04 3.43 5.56
C TYR A 91 -5.84 2.90 6.76
N THR A 92 -5.34 3.13 7.98
CA THR A 92 -6.04 2.78 9.23
C THR A 92 -7.44 3.42 9.26
N SER A 93 -7.53 4.72 8.97
CA SER A 93 -8.82 5.44 8.98
C SER A 93 -9.79 4.90 7.94
N MET A 94 -9.29 4.54 6.76
CA MET A 94 -10.11 3.95 5.69
C MET A 94 -10.68 2.60 6.11
N LEU A 95 -9.88 1.75 6.78
CA LEU A 95 -10.34 0.46 7.30
C LEU A 95 -11.36 0.66 8.42
N VAL A 96 -11.15 1.62 9.33
CA VAL A 96 -12.14 1.96 10.37
C VAL A 96 -13.48 2.31 9.75
N VAL A 97 -13.49 3.20 8.76
CA VAL A 97 -14.73 3.62 8.07
C VAL A 97 -15.36 2.45 7.30
N ASP A 98 -14.55 1.64 6.62
CA ASP A 98 -15.03 0.47 5.85
C ASP A 98 -15.57 -0.64 6.75
N SER A 99 -15.14 -0.71 8.02
CA SER A 99 -15.55 -1.74 8.98
C SER A 99 -16.96 -1.56 9.52
N LEU A 100 -17.49 -0.33 9.59
CA LEU A 100 -18.82 -0.06 10.14
C LEU A 100 -19.79 0.38 9.04
N ARG A 101 -20.80 -0.46 8.79
CA ARG A 101 -21.92 -0.11 7.89
C ARG A 101 -23.01 0.66 8.66
N LYS A 102 -23.84 1.36 7.92
CA LYS A 102 -24.99 2.08 8.48
C LYS A 102 -25.87 1.14 9.31
N GLY A 103 -26.09 1.48 10.59
CA GLY A 103 -26.92 0.72 11.52
C GLY A 103 -26.16 -0.26 12.41
N MET A 104 -24.87 -0.49 12.19
CA MET A 104 -24.03 -1.26 13.10
C MET A 104 -23.69 -0.46 14.37
N SER A 105 -23.45 -1.18 15.46
CA SER A 105 -23.00 -0.58 16.72
C SER A 105 -21.50 -0.27 16.66
N TYR A 106 -21.05 0.82 17.28
CA TYR A 106 -19.61 1.09 17.46
C TYR A 106 -18.88 -0.01 18.24
N LYS A 107 -19.59 -0.83 19.01
CA LYS A 107 -19.02 -1.99 19.71
C LYS A 107 -18.59 -3.11 18.76
N GLU A 108 -19.10 -3.11 17.54
CA GLU A 108 -18.78 -4.08 16.49
C GLU A 108 -17.55 -3.66 15.65
N LEU A 109 -16.89 -2.54 16.03
CA LEU A 109 -15.65 -2.14 15.37
C LEU A 109 -14.54 -3.14 15.71
N PRO A 110 -13.97 -3.83 14.69
CA PRO A 110 -12.89 -4.78 14.93
C PRO A 110 -11.59 -4.05 15.29
N HIS A 111 -10.67 -4.74 15.95
CA HIS A 111 -9.31 -4.25 16.11
C HIS A 111 -8.57 -4.27 14.76
N ILE A 112 -7.89 -3.20 14.40
CA ILE A 112 -7.28 -3.03 13.08
C ILE A 112 -5.76 -3.02 13.18
N PHE A 113 -5.11 -3.88 12.39
CA PHE A 113 -3.67 -3.88 12.20
C PHE A 113 -3.34 -3.40 10.79
N VAL A 114 -2.55 -2.32 10.68
CA VAL A 114 -1.98 -1.89 9.40
C VAL A 114 -0.47 -2.09 9.44
N ILE A 115 0.00 -3.04 8.64
CA ILE A 115 1.36 -3.56 8.64
C ILE A 115 2.06 -3.09 7.36
N PHE A 116 3.06 -2.23 7.51
CA PHE A 116 3.91 -1.79 6.41
C PHE A 116 5.24 -2.55 6.43
N ILE A 117 5.51 -3.39 5.43
CA ILE A 117 6.79 -4.08 5.23
C ILE A 117 7.66 -3.19 4.35
N CYS A 118 8.68 -2.56 4.93
CA CYS A 118 9.54 -1.60 4.25
C CYS A 118 10.87 -2.25 3.86
N ILE A 119 11.27 -2.21 2.58
CA ILE A 119 12.60 -2.64 2.14
C ILE A 119 13.70 -1.60 2.44
N PHE A 120 13.43 -0.71 3.37
CA PHE A 120 14.31 0.31 3.92
C PHE A 120 14.02 0.46 5.41
N ASP A 121 14.93 1.10 6.16
CA ASP A 121 14.63 1.46 7.55
C ASP A 121 13.63 2.64 7.57
N PRO A 122 12.40 2.44 8.07
CA PRO A 122 11.37 3.48 8.04
C PRO A 122 11.70 4.70 8.92
N PHE A 123 12.50 4.51 9.98
CA PHE A 123 12.79 5.55 10.99
C PHE A 123 14.28 5.80 11.21
N ASP A 124 15.16 5.16 10.47
CA ASP A 124 16.63 5.28 10.57
C ASP A 124 17.19 4.95 11.98
N VAL A 125 16.50 4.07 12.73
CA VAL A 125 16.87 3.64 14.09
C VAL A 125 17.54 2.27 14.11
N GLY A 126 17.32 1.44 13.09
CA GLY A 126 17.93 0.13 12.94
C GLY A 126 17.23 -0.98 13.73
N LYS A 127 15.94 -0.85 14.05
CA LYS A 127 15.14 -1.92 14.65
C LYS A 127 14.39 -2.68 13.57
N GLU A 128 14.09 -3.95 13.80
CA GLU A 128 13.36 -4.79 12.86
C GLU A 128 11.87 -4.47 12.81
N ARG A 129 11.29 -4.10 13.96
CA ARG A 129 9.86 -3.82 14.10
C ARG A 129 9.65 -2.56 14.94
N TYR A 130 8.70 -1.73 14.50
CA TYR A 130 8.17 -0.57 15.21
C TYR A 130 6.66 -0.71 15.31
N ILE A 131 6.11 -0.47 16.48
CA ILE A 131 4.67 -0.51 16.73
C ILE A 131 4.25 0.85 17.28
N ALA A 132 3.25 1.45 16.63
CA ALA A 132 2.58 2.66 17.11
C ALA A 132 1.16 2.29 17.52
N SER A 133 0.92 2.29 18.83
CA SER A 133 -0.37 1.98 19.46
C SER A 133 -0.88 3.19 20.25
N GLU A 134 -2.17 3.28 20.42
CA GLU A 134 -2.77 4.25 21.32
C GLU A 134 -2.57 3.84 22.78
N ARG A 135 -2.38 4.85 23.63
CA ARG A 135 -2.25 4.68 25.08
C ARG A 135 -3.14 5.68 25.79
N LEU A 136 -3.79 5.21 26.84
CA LEU A 136 -4.52 6.09 27.75
C LEU A 136 -3.59 6.51 28.88
N CYS A 137 -3.41 7.84 29.02
CA CYS A 137 -2.58 8.40 30.06
C CYS A 137 -3.42 9.30 30.99
N SER A 138 -3.18 9.20 32.29
CA SER A 138 -3.69 10.13 33.28
C SER A 138 -2.51 10.80 34.02
N GLU A 139 -2.49 12.14 34.02
CA GLU A 139 -1.43 12.93 34.67
C GLU A 139 0.00 12.50 34.29
N GLY A 140 0.20 12.11 33.00
CA GLY A 140 1.48 11.67 32.48
C GLY A 140 1.85 10.23 32.77
N LYS A 141 0.99 9.46 33.44
CA LYS A 141 1.14 8.01 33.67
C LYS A 141 0.32 7.23 32.66
N ASP A 142 0.91 6.20 32.09
CA ASP A 142 0.21 5.23 31.27
C ASP A 142 -0.68 4.38 32.18
N ILE A 143 -1.99 4.36 31.93
CA ILE A 143 -3.00 3.60 32.67
C ILE A 143 -3.78 2.65 31.74
N THR A 144 -3.26 2.41 30.56
CA THR A 144 -3.89 1.58 29.52
C THR A 144 -4.31 0.24 30.07
N ASP A 145 -3.42 -0.47 30.73
CA ASP A 145 -3.67 -1.80 31.30
C ASP A 145 -4.60 -1.75 32.51
N GLU A 146 -4.53 -0.71 33.35
CA GLU A 146 -5.35 -0.55 34.55
C GLU A 146 -6.85 -0.47 34.22
N VAL A 147 -7.19 0.15 33.08
CA VAL A 147 -8.58 0.34 32.64
C VAL A 147 -8.96 -0.55 31.46
N ASN A 148 -8.08 -1.47 31.06
CA ASN A 148 -8.26 -2.34 29.89
C ASN A 148 -8.68 -1.54 28.65
N TYR A 149 -7.97 -0.41 28.40
CA TYR A 149 -8.25 0.44 27.25
C TYR A 149 -7.80 -0.24 25.95
N ASN A 150 -8.71 -0.33 24.99
CA ASN A 150 -8.41 -0.80 23.65
C ASN A 150 -8.48 0.38 22.67
N GLY A 151 -7.34 0.82 22.14
CA GLY A 151 -7.24 1.91 21.17
C GLY A 151 -7.85 1.59 19.80
N GLY A 152 -8.25 0.35 19.56
CA GLY A 152 -8.94 -0.09 18.34
C GLY A 152 -8.03 -0.33 17.14
N TYR A 153 -6.76 0.08 17.15
CA TYR A 153 -5.81 -0.19 16.06
C TYR A 153 -4.35 -0.16 16.49
N ASP A 154 -3.53 -0.92 15.76
CA ASP A 154 -2.07 -0.88 15.81
C ASP A 154 -1.49 -0.63 14.42
N LYS A 155 -0.49 0.24 14.32
CA LYS A 155 0.29 0.50 13.11
C LYS A 155 1.66 -0.15 13.28
N ILE A 156 1.98 -1.11 12.42
CA ILE A 156 3.24 -1.85 12.48
C ILE A 156 4.09 -1.47 11.28
N TYR A 157 5.36 -1.18 11.53
CA TYR A 157 6.34 -0.92 10.48
C TYR A 157 7.48 -1.91 10.63
N LEU A 158 7.71 -2.71 9.60
CA LEU A 158 8.78 -3.68 9.53
C LEU A 158 9.93 -3.14 8.69
N ASN A 159 11.13 -3.36 9.17
CA ASN A 159 12.36 -2.98 8.49
C ASN A 159 12.99 -4.20 7.82
N ALA A 160 12.67 -4.45 6.55
CA ALA A 160 13.36 -5.40 5.69
C ALA A 160 14.55 -4.76 4.94
N GLY A 161 14.92 -3.52 5.25
CA GLY A 161 16.10 -2.83 4.76
C GLY A 161 17.38 -3.17 5.56
N PRO A 162 18.48 -2.44 5.33
CA PRO A 162 19.72 -2.62 6.09
C PRO A 162 19.49 -2.37 7.59
N VAL A 163 19.66 -3.39 8.40
CA VAL A 163 19.56 -3.31 9.86
C VAL A 163 20.95 -3.00 10.41
N LYS A 164 21.07 -1.97 11.24
CA LYS A 164 22.29 -1.77 12.02
C LYS A 164 22.41 -2.94 13.01
N PRO A 165 23.58 -3.59 13.14
CA PRO A 165 23.75 -4.65 14.09
C PRO A 165 23.48 -4.12 15.52
N THR A 166 22.32 -4.34 16.03
CA THR A 166 22.02 -4.14 17.43
C THR A 166 21.95 -5.52 18.04
N HIS A 167 22.79 -5.80 19.06
CA HIS A 167 22.73 -7.02 19.85
C HIS A 167 21.42 -7.03 20.65
N THR A 168 20.31 -7.22 19.98
CA THR A 168 19.03 -7.49 20.61
C THR A 168 18.68 -8.94 20.34
N GLU A 169 18.40 -9.68 21.39
CA GLU A 169 17.70 -10.96 21.32
C GLU A 169 16.34 -10.70 20.67
N GLY A 170 16.30 -10.65 19.34
CA GLY A 170 15.11 -10.45 18.56
C GLY A 170 14.33 -11.74 18.42
N ASN A 171 13.06 -11.62 18.00
CA ASN A 171 12.27 -12.77 17.59
C ASN A 171 12.92 -13.39 16.34
N LYS A 172 13.45 -14.61 16.46
CA LYS A 172 14.18 -15.30 15.39
C LYS A 172 13.30 -15.51 14.15
N ASP A 173 12.03 -15.80 14.34
CA ASP A 173 11.11 -16.05 13.23
C ASP A 173 10.84 -14.76 12.46
N LEU A 174 10.71 -13.63 13.15
CA LEU A 174 10.62 -12.31 12.50
C LEU A 174 11.91 -11.97 11.74
N THR A 175 13.08 -12.23 12.33
CA THR A 175 14.36 -12.01 11.66
C THR A 175 14.46 -12.85 10.39
N ASN A 176 14.11 -14.13 10.42
CA ASN A 176 14.09 -15.02 9.26
C ASN A 176 13.12 -14.52 8.17
N PHE A 177 11.91 -14.13 8.56
CA PHE A 177 10.92 -13.56 7.64
C PHE A 177 11.44 -12.29 6.96
N LEU A 178 12.01 -11.34 7.71
CA LEU A 178 12.57 -10.12 7.17
C LEU A 178 13.80 -10.36 6.28
N GLU A 179 14.64 -11.34 6.62
CA GLU A 179 15.79 -11.72 5.82
C GLU A 179 15.37 -12.37 4.49
N TYR A 180 14.28 -13.17 4.51
CA TYR A 180 13.70 -13.68 3.28
C TYR A 180 13.17 -12.54 2.40
N ILE A 181 12.40 -11.61 2.96
CA ILE A 181 11.91 -10.43 2.22
C ILE A 181 13.08 -9.64 1.63
N ARG A 182 14.16 -9.43 2.38
CA ARG A 182 15.32 -8.63 1.98
C ARG A 182 16.17 -9.29 0.91
N ASN A 183 16.56 -10.54 1.12
CA ASN A 183 17.63 -11.21 0.40
C ASN A 183 17.22 -12.58 -0.18
N ASN A 184 15.96 -12.99 -0.06
CA ASN A 184 15.45 -14.33 -0.41
C ASN A 184 16.21 -15.48 0.34
N VAL A 185 16.65 -15.24 1.57
CA VAL A 185 17.30 -16.27 2.39
C VAL A 185 16.25 -17.15 3.03
N ILE A 186 16.26 -18.43 2.68
CA ILE A 186 15.34 -19.43 3.23
C ILE A 186 15.99 -20.00 4.50
N SER A 187 15.33 -19.87 5.65
CA SER A 187 15.88 -20.23 6.97
C SER A 187 14.96 -21.08 7.83
N ASP A 188 13.68 -21.19 7.48
CA ASP A 188 12.65 -21.93 8.21
C ASP A 188 11.52 -22.38 7.29
N GLU A 189 10.54 -23.10 7.85
CA GLU A 189 9.40 -23.63 7.13
C GLU A 189 8.55 -22.51 6.47
N LEU A 190 8.34 -21.39 7.17
CA LEU A 190 7.56 -20.27 6.63
C LEU A 190 8.20 -19.68 5.37
N THR A 191 9.50 -19.41 5.43
CA THR A 191 10.26 -18.84 4.32
C THR A 191 10.41 -19.82 3.16
N GLU A 192 10.48 -21.14 3.43
CA GLU A 192 10.48 -22.19 2.42
C GLU A 192 9.13 -22.27 1.70
N GLU A 193 8.01 -22.28 2.44
CA GLU A 193 6.65 -22.25 1.86
C GLU A 193 6.44 -20.99 1.01
N MET A 194 6.86 -19.82 1.49
CA MET A 194 6.77 -18.57 0.73
C MET A 194 7.56 -18.65 -0.57
N ASN A 195 8.81 -19.16 -0.52
CA ASN A 195 9.63 -19.29 -1.70
C ASN A 195 9.04 -20.27 -2.72
N ASN A 196 8.51 -21.39 -2.26
CA ASN A 196 7.85 -22.37 -3.13
C ASN A 196 6.63 -21.74 -3.84
N LEU A 197 5.86 -20.90 -3.15
CA LEU A 197 4.75 -20.17 -3.77
C LEU A 197 5.23 -19.13 -4.79
N VAL A 198 6.32 -18.41 -4.52
CA VAL A 198 6.94 -17.50 -5.50
C VAL A 198 7.33 -18.25 -6.76
N GLU A 199 8.05 -19.37 -6.64
CA GLU A 199 8.50 -20.14 -7.81
C GLU A 199 7.33 -20.79 -8.57
N ASN A 200 6.33 -21.31 -7.87
CA ASN A 200 5.12 -21.83 -8.50
C ASN A 200 4.32 -20.73 -9.22
N THR A 201 4.27 -19.54 -8.66
CA THR A 201 3.60 -18.39 -9.29
C THR A 201 4.30 -17.98 -10.58
N LYS A 202 5.64 -17.98 -10.62
CA LYS A 202 6.43 -17.62 -11.82
C LYS A 202 6.25 -18.54 -13.02
N VAL A 203 5.79 -19.77 -12.81
CA VAL A 203 5.54 -20.74 -13.89
C VAL A 203 4.05 -20.84 -14.27
N ASN A 204 3.18 -20.08 -13.60
CA ASN A 204 1.75 -20.09 -13.84
C ASN A 204 1.39 -19.11 -14.98
N ALA A 205 0.99 -19.66 -16.12
CA ALA A 205 0.65 -18.87 -17.31
C ALA A 205 -0.57 -17.95 -17.12
N GLU A 206 -1.55 -18.33 -16.29
CA GLU A 206 -2.71 -17.48 -16.00
C GLU A 206 -2.31 -16.26 -15.20
N VAL A 207 -1.41 -16.44 -14.22
CA VAL A 207 -0.89 -15.33 -13.40
C VAL A 207 0.02 -14.42 -14.23
N GLU A 208 0.81 -14.99 -15.15
CA GLU A 208 1.62 -14.20 -16.10
C GLU A 208 0.72 -13.32 -16.97
N LEU A 209 -0.37 -13.87 -17.51
CA LEU A 209 -1.33 -13.11 -18.32
C LEU A 209 -2.00 -11.99 -17.50
N GLU A 210 -2.38 -12.27 -16.26
CA GLU A 210 -2.94 -11.26 -15.36
C GLU A 210 -1.95 -10.11 -15.10
N TYR A 211 -0.66 -10.45 -14.88
CA TYR A 211 0.39 -9.45 -14.71
C TYR A 211 0.58 -8.58 -15.95
N MET A 212 0.60 -9.18 -17.14
CA MET A 212 0.71 -8.46 -18.42
C MET A 212 -0.47 -7.50 -18.63
N THR A 213 -1.69 -7.96 -18.34
CA THR A 213 -2.90 -7.12 -18.43
C THR A 213 -2.85 -5.94 -17.44
N LEU A 214 -2.34 -6.18 -16.22
CA LEU A 214 -2.14 -5.12 -15.24
C LEU A 214 -1.09 -4.11 -15.73
N GLU A 215 -0.01 -4.60 -16.33
CA GLU A 215 1.06 -3.76 -16.89
C GLU A 215 0.55 -2.86 -18.01
N GLU A 216 -0.25 -3.41 -18.93
CA GLU A 216 -0.88 -2.65 -20.01
C GLU A 216 -1.76 -1.53 -19.45
N LYS A 217 -2.68 -1.84 -18.54
CA LYS A 217 -3.55 -0.84 -17.89
C LYS A 217 -2.75 0.25 -17.17
N LEU A 218 -1.70 -0.12 -16.44
CA LEU A 218 -0.85 0.85 -15.76
C LEU A 218 -0.09 1.76 -16.73
N ASN A 219 0.29 1.26 -17.89
CA ASN A 219 0.93 2.07 -18.93
C ASN A 219 -0.08 3.01 -19.58
N GLU A 220 -1.31 2.57 -19.83
CA GLU A 220 -2.41 3.41 -20.31
C GLU A 220 -2.69 4.56 -19.33
N PHE A 221 -2.93 4.27 -18.04
CA PHE A 221 -3.15 5.29 -17.02
C PHE A 221 -1.98 6.29 -16.88
N LYS A 222 -0.74 5.81 -17.01
CA LYS A 222 0.42 6.71 -17.00
C LYS A 222 0.48 7.62 -18.23
N ALA A 223 0.08 7.12 -19.40
CA ALA A 223 0.01 7.91 -20.63
C ALA A 223 -1.09 8.97 -20.52
N GLU A 224 -2.28 8.57 -20.03
CA GLU A 224 -3.40 9.48 -19.78
C GLU A 224 -3.02 10.58 -18.77
N GLY A 225 -2.45 10.20 -17.59
CA GLY A 225 -2.02 11.18 -16.60
C GLY A 225 -0.97 12.17 -17.09
N LYS A 226 -0.01 11.72 -17.94
CA LYS A 226 0.94 12.62 -18.58
C LYS A 226 0.27 13.58 -19.58
N GLN A 227 -0.75 13.09 -20.28
CA GLN A 227 -1.50 13.92 -21.20
C GLN A 227 -2.33 14.98 -20.46
N GLU A 228 -3.01 14.59 -19.37
CA GLU A 228 -3.74 15.53 -18.51
C GLU A 228 -2.83 16.59 -17.90
N GLU A 229 -1.63 16.22 -17.45
CA GLU A 229 -0.63 17.17 -16.95
C GLU A 229 -0.23 18.18 -18.02
N LYS A 230 0.05 17.72 -19.25
CA LYS A 230 0.36 18.60 -20.39
C LYS A 230 -0.80 19.55 -20.71
N VAL A 231 -2.03 19.04 -20.76
CA VAL A 231 -3.25 19.85 -20.98
C VAL A 231 -3.40 20.90 -19.88
N SER A 232 -3.18 20.52 -18.62
CA SER A 232 -3.23 21.45 -17.49
C SER A 232 -2.17 22.54 -17.60
N LEU A 233 -0.95 22.17 -18.02
CA LEU A 233 0.14 23.13 -18.24
C LEU A 233 -0.21 24.11 -19.37
N VAL A 234 -0.70 23.63 -20.50
CA VAL A 234 -1.20 24.47 -21.62
C VAL A 234 -2.27 25.45 -21.12
N LYS A 235 -3.28 24.99 -20.37
CA LYS A 235 -4.32 25.83 -19.78
C LYS A 235 -3.74 26.96 -18.93
N ASN A 236 -2.81 26.62 -18.04
CA ASN A 236 -2.14 27.58 -17.16
C ASN A 236 -1.33 28.63 -17.94
N MET A 237 -0.65 28.21 -19.02
CA MET A 237 0.12 29.13 -19.88
C MET A 237 -0.78 30.06 -20.67
N LEU A 238 -1.90 29.57 -21.21
CA LEU A 238 -2.88 30.38 -21.92
C LEU A 238 -3.51 31.45 -21.01
N GLN A 239 -3.84 31.10 -19.76
CA GLN A 239 -4.41 32.05 -18.78
C GLN A 239 -3.46 33.22 -18.46
N LYS A 240 -2.15 33.00 -18.56
CA LYS A 240 -1.16 34.04 -18.32
C LYS A 240 -1.03 35.04 -19.47
N ASN A 241 -1.56 34.74 -20.65
CA ASN A 241 -1.50 35.58 -21.86
C ASN A 241 -0.11 36.11 -22.24
N LYS A 242 0.96 35.33 -21.92
CA LYS A 242 2.35 35.72 -22.12
C LYS A 242 3.07 34.93 -23.22
N TYR A 243 2.45 33.81 -23.65
CA TYR A 243 3.06 32.86 -24.56
C TYR A 243 2.23 32.71 -25.84
N CYS A 244 2.86 32.63 -26.97
CA CYS A 244 2.21 32.26 -28.24
C CYS A 244 2.07 30.72 -28.33
N ILE A 245 1.26 30.26 -29.30
CA ILE A 245 0.99 28.82 -29.49
C ILE A 245 2.29 28.04 -29.74
N SER A 246 3.19 28.58 -30.56
CA SER A 246 4.49 27.97 -30.86
C SER A 246 5.37 27.80 -29.61
N GLU A 247 5.43 28.82 -28.73
CA GLU A 247 6.19 28.74 -27.47
C GLU A 247 5.56 27.74 -26.49
N ILE A 248 4.23 27.68 -26.44
CA ILE A 248 3.52 26.67 -25.60
C ILE A 248 3.81 25.26 -26.12
N ALA A 249 3.77 25.05 -27.42
CA ALA A 249 4.05 23.78 -28.06
C ALA A 249 5.48 23.29 -27.73
N GLU A 250 6.48 24.19 -27.86
CA GLU A 250 7.87 23.88 -27.54
C GLU A 250 8.02 23.51 -26.04
N LEU A 251 7.51 24.32 -25.14
CA LEU A 251 7.63 24.13 -23.68
C LEU A 251 6.89 22.90 -23.16
N THR A 252 5.79 22.51 -23.79
CA THR A 252 4.97 21.35 -23.39
C THR A 252 5.33 20.07 -24.15
N GLN A 253 6.21 20.18 -25.16
CA GLN A 253 6.55 19.08 -26.08
C GLN A 253 5.29 18.49 -26.74
N LEU A 254 4.37 19.36 -27.16
CA LEU A 254 3.20 19.04 -27.97
C LEU A 254 3.39 19.64 -29.39
N SER A 255 2.60 19.15 -30.35
CA SER A 255 2.50 19.83 -31.62
C SER A 255 1.70 21.13 -31.50
N GLU A 256 1.94 22.12 -32.37
CA GLU A 256 1.11 23.34 -32.44
C GLU A 256 -0.38 22.97 -32.65
N GLU A 257 -0.65 21.98 -33.49
CA GLU A 257 -2.00 21.45 -33.78
C GLU A 257 -2.68 20.93 -32.51
N ASP A 258 -1.97 20.20 -31.61
CA ASP A 258 -2.52 19.71 -30.37
C ASP A 258 -2.79 20.86 -29.37
N VAL A 259 -1.92 21.86 -29.32
CA VAL A 259 -2.17 23.07 -28.52
C VAL A 259 -3.38 23.82 -29.03
N GLU A 260 -3.56 23.97 -30.35
CA GLU A 260 -4.75 24.60 -30.96
C GLU A 260 -6.05 23.84 -30.65
N LYS A 261 -6.02 22.50 -30.68
CA LYS A 261 -7.18 21.67 -30.26
C LYS A 261 -7.59 21.94 -28.80
N ILE A 262 -6.61 21.98 -27.90
CA ILE A 262 -6.87 22.29 -26.47
C ILE A 262 -7.45 23.69 -26.31
N VAL A 263 -6.96 24.68 -27.06
CA VAL A 263 -7.51 26.05 -27.07
C VAL A 263 -8.97 26.06 -27.52
N GLN A 264 -9.28 25.29 -28.57
CA GLN A 264 -10.66 25.20 -29.11
C GLN A 264 -11.61 24.54 -28.11
N GLU A 265 -11.20 23.46 -27.46
CA GLU A 265 -11.96 22.78 -26.42
C GLU A 265 -12.26 23.70 -25.24
N LEU A 266 -11.29 24.50 -24.80
CA LEU A 266 -11.48 25.46 -23.71
C LEU A 266 -12.47 26.57 -24.08
N LYS A 267 -12.46 27.05 -25.32
CA LYS A 267 -13.42 28.04 -25.81
C LYS A 267 -14.84 27.46 -25.80
N ASN A 268 -15.01 26.24 -26.30
CA ASN A 268 -16.29 25.56 -26.34
C ASN A 268 -16.89 25.32 -24.95
N MET A 269 -16.02 24.99 -23.96
CA MET A 269 -16.45 24.81 -22.54
C MET A 269 -16.93 26.12 -21.90
N THR A 270 -16.29 27.25 -22.23
CA THR A 270 -16.67 28.57 -21.71
C THR A 270 -17.94 29.14 -22.35
N GLU A 271 -18.27 28.73 -23.58
CA GLU A 271 -19.51 29.13 -24.27
C GLU A 271 -20.73 28.33 -23.78
N ASN A 272 -20.55 27.07 -23.38
CA ASN A 272 -21.62 26.21 -22.86
C ASN A 272 -21.96 26.45 -21.36
N THR A 273 -21.23 27.33 -20.68
CA THR A 273 -21.46 27.65 -19.25
C THR A 273 -22.13 29.03 -19.08
N LYS A 274 -22.50 29.68 -20.17
CA LYS A 274 -23.29 30.92 -20.19
C LYS A 274 -24.73 30.63 -20.62
#